data_441a6c0c53ec02cd891a6ed79a6ae987
#
_entry.id   441a6c0c53ec02cd891a6ed79a6ae987
#
_cell.length_a   1.000
_cell.length_b   1.000
_cell.length_c   1.000
_cell.angle_alpha   90.00
_cell.angle_beta   90.00
_cell.angle_gamma   90.00
#
_symmetry.space_group_name_H-M   'P 1'
#
loop_
_entity.id
_entity.type
_entity.pdbx_description
1 polymer ?
#
loop_
_entity_poly.entity_id
_entity_poly.type
_entity_poly.pdbx_seq_one_letter_code
_entity_poly.pdbx_strand_id
1 'polypeptide(L)'
;MISERKRLIGNKFPIIIFKVLKDEVDDFLKIVEEPSIDGKICEGKEIPLSFYPIVGLSFLKAIDLGRELMADWAKDTIMHGEQGFEHYRPLLIGETLRIEGEITDVYEKKGKRPFDVITIESIGKDGKGTKVFLSRSVILIFK
;
A
#
# COMPACT_ATOMS: atom_id res chain seq x y z
N MET A 1 -27.88 -8.89 -1.08
CA MET A 1 -27.31 -9.03 -2.42
C MET A 1 -25.81 -9.21 -2.28
N ILE A 2 -25.27 -10.24 -2.90
CA ILE A 2 -23.83 -10.47 -2.92
C ILE A 2 -23.21 -9.42 -3.84
N SER A 3 -22.21 -8.72 -3.36
CA SER A 3 -21.52 -7.72 -4.18
C SER A 3 -20.87 -8.36 -5.41
N GLU A 4 -21.10 -7.76 -6.58
CA GLU A 4 -20.42 -8.16 -7.81
C GLU A 4 -18.89 -8.01 -7.68
N ARG A 5 -18.44 -7.17 -6.75
CA ARG A 5 -17.02 -6.97 -6.49
C ARG A 5 -16.34 -8.22 -5.95
N LYS A 6 -17.06 -9.22 -5.46
CA LYS A 6 -16.46 -10.49 -5.03
C LYS A 6 -15.66 -11.18 -6.13
N ARG A 7 -15.99 -10.94 -7.39
CA ARG A 7 -15.21 -11.47 -8.52
C ARG A 7 -13.81 -10.88 -8.63
N LEU A 8 -13.53 -9.78 -7.88
CA LEU A 8 -12.21 -9.17 -7.87
C LEU A 8 -11.19 -9.94 -7.02
N ILE A 9 -11.65 -10.83 -6.15
CA ILE A 9 -10.76 -11.62 -5.28
C ILE A 9 -9.77 -12.39 -6.16
N GLY A 10 -8.48 -12.25 -5.85
CA GLY A 10 -7.41 -12.87 -6.60
C GLY A 10 -6.84 -12.03 -7.74
N ASN A 11 -7.46 -10.89 -8.05
CA ASN A 11 -6.92 -9.98 -9.07
C ASN A 11 -5.60 -9.39 -8.59
N LYS A 12 -4.59 -9.46 -9.47
CA LYS A 12 -3.25 -8.94 -9.19
C LYS A 12 -3.05 -7.60 -9.86
N PHE A 13 -2.33 -6.72 -9.19
CA PHE A 13 -1.93 -5.43 -9.74
C PHE A 13 -0.59 -5.55 -10.49
N PRO A 14 -0.29 -4.60 -11.38
CA PRO A 14 1.02 -4.56 -12.01
C PRO A 14 2.14 -4.53 -10.98
N ILE A 15 3.23 -5.24 -11.26
CA ILE A 15 4.40 -5.27 -10.39
C ILE A 15 5.14 -3.94 -10.50
N ILE A 16 5.50 -3.37 -9.37
CA ILE A 16 6.24 -2.10 -9.29
C ILE A 16 7.63 -2.37 -8.75
N ILE A 17 8.62 -1.74 -9.38
CA ILE A 17 9.99 -1.70 -8.86
C ILE A 17 10.12 -0.37 -8.12
N PHE A 18 10.37 -0.46 -6.83
CA PHE A 18 10.51 0.72 -5.96
C PHE A 18 11.94 0.82 -5.45
N LYS A 19 12.59 1.93 -5.77
CA LYS A 19 13.91 2.23 -5.24
C LYS A 19 13.79 3.21 -4.08
N VAL A 20 14.36 2.85 -2.94
CA VAL A 20 14.36 3.69 -1.75
C VAL A 20 15.45 4.73 -1.89
N LEU A 21 15.09 5.93 -2.37
CA LEU A 21 16.04 7.00 -2.62
C LEU A 21 16.26 7.84 -1.37
N LYS A 22 17.52 8.12 -1.07
CA LYS A 22 17.94 8.94 0.06
C LYS A 22 17.21 10.30 0.06
N ASP A 23 17.18 10.97 -1.08
CA ASP A 23 16.59 12.31 -1.19
C ASP A 23 15.09 12.31 -0.91
N GLU A 24 14.38 11.27 -1.36
CA GLU A 24 12.94 11.12 -1.09
C GLU A 24 12.66 10.90 0.40
N VAL A 25 13.48 10.09 1.07
CA VAL A 25 13.35 9.85 2.51
C VAL A 25 13.68 11.13 3.28
N ASP A 26 14.73 11.84 2.88
CA ASP A 26 15.12 13.11 3.52
C ASP A 26 14.02 14.17 3.39
N ASP A 27 13.45 14.34 2.19
CA ASP A 27 12.35 15.26 1.95
C ASP A 27 11.12 14.90 2.79
N PHE A 28 10.79 13.61 2.88
CA PHE A 28 9.69 13.14 3.71
C PHE A 28 9.92 13.46 5.19
N LEU A 29 11.11 13.23 5.71
CA LEU A 29 11.44 13.52 7.11
C LEU A 29 11.33 15.01 7.42
N LYS A 30 11.70 15.87 6.49
CA LYS A 30 11.54 17.32 6.63
C LYS A 30 10.07 17.72 6.70
N ILE A 31 9.22 17.12 5.87
CA ILE A 31 7.79 17.41 5.85
C ILE A 31 7.11 16.99 7.16
N VAL A 32 7.43 15.83 7.68
CA VAL A 32 6.83 15.31 8.91
C VAL A 32 7.57 15.75 10.17
N GLU A 33 8.63 16.54 10.03
CA GLU A 33 9.44 17.04 11.13
C GLU A 33 10.01 15.95 12.06
N GLU A 34 10.24 14.74 11.50
CA GLU A 34 10.91 13.68 12.24
C GLU A 34 12.42 13.84 12.18
N PRO A 35 13.11 13.81 13.34
CA PRO A 35 14.57 13.82 13.32
C PRO A 35 15.09 12.47 12.80
N SER A 36 16.13 12.52 11.97
CA SER A 36 16.85 11.30 11.63
C SER A 36 17.62 10.80 12.85
N ILE A 37 17.76 9.47 13.01
CA ILE A 37 18.40 8.86 14.18
C ILE A 37 19.79 9.42 14.32
N ASP A 38 20.63 9.76 13.61
CA ASP A 38 21.96 10.30 13.81
C ASP A 38 22.16 11.69 13.15
N GLY A 39 21.08 12.42 12.87
CA GLY A 39 21.16 13.70 12.16
C GLY A 39 21.59 13.58 10.71
N LYS A 40 21.81 12.35 10.20
CA LYS A 40 22.22 12.10 8.83
C LYS A 40 21.45 10.95 8.23
N ILE A 41 20.93 11.16 7.03
CA ILE A 41 20.33 10.12 6.21
C ILE A 41 21.36 9.69 5.19
N CYS A 42 21.66 8.40 5.13
CA CYS A 42 22.61 7.85 4.18
C CYS A 42 22.20 6.43 3.76
N GLU A 43 22.75 5.98 2.64
CA GLU A 43 22.52 4.61 2.17
C GLU A 43 22.89 3.60 3.25
N GLY A 44 22.11 2.50 3.31
CA GLY A 44 22.27 1.45 4.30
C GLY A 44 21.63 1.74 5.65
N LYS A 45 21.09 2.94 5.88
CA LYS A 45 20.32 3.25 7.09
C LYS A 45 18.88 2.82 6.95
N GLU A 46 18.25 2.50 8.08
CA GLU A 46 16.84 2.13 8.12
C GLU A 46 15.94 3.32 7.80
N ILE A 47 14.88 3.08 7.05
CA ILE A 47 13.85 4.10 6.84
C ILE A 47 12.94 4.19 8.07
N PRO A 48 12.34 5.36 8.33
CA PRO A 48 11.35 5.46 9.41
C PRO A 48 10.09 4.66 9.09
N LEU A 49 9.43 4.13 10.12
CA LEU A 49 8.20 3.34 9.95
C LEU A 49 7.11 4.12 9.23
N SER A 50 7.05 5.44 9.43
CA SER A 50 6.08 6.31 8.79
C SER A 50 6.25 6.41 7.26
N PHE A 51 7.40 6.00 6.72
CA PHE A 51 7.64 5.98 5.27
C PHE A 51 7.09 4.72 4.58
N TYR A 52 6.83 3.64 5.31
CA TYR A 52 6.37 2.37 4.73
C TYR A 52 5.08 2.48 3.92
N PRO A 53 4.07 3.30 4.30
CA PRO A 53 2.89 3.46 3.45
C PRO A 53 3.20 3.95 2.03
N ILE A 54 4.20 4.81 1.88
CA ILE A 54 4.63 5.30 0.56
C ILE A 54 5.15 4.13 -0.29
N VAL A 55 5.91 3.23 0.32
CA VAL A 55 6.46 2.06 -0.36
C VAL A 55 5.37 1.03 -0.65
N GLY A 56 4.59 0.66 0.37
CA GLY A 56 3.58 -0.39 0.27
C GLY A 56 2.43 -0.05 -0.68
N LEU A 57 2.11 1.23 -0.82
CA LEU A 57 1.04 1.71 -1.69
C LEU A 57 1.54 2.26 -3.03
N SER A 58 2.83 2.09 -3.34
CA SER A 58 3.43 2.63 -4.56
C SER A 58 2.78 2.10 -5.85
N PHE A 59 2.19 0.90 -5.82
CA PHE A 59 1.49 0.34 -6.96
C PHE A 59 0.28 1.17 -7.40
N LEU A 60 -0.28 1.99 -6.52
CA LEU A 60 -1.42 2.85 -6.85
C LEU A 60 -1.10 3.87 -7.94
N LYS A 61 0.17 4.22 -8.11
CA LYS A 61 0.60 5.15 -9.17
C LYS A 61 0.50 4.54 -10.57
N ALA A 62 0.47 3.21 -10.66
CA ALA A 62 0.46 2.49 -11.92
C ALA A 62 -0.93 2.03 -12.36
N ILE A 63 -1.97 2.32 -11.57
CA ILE A 63 -3.33 1.84 -11.82
C ILE A 63 -4.35 2.97 -11.71
N ASP A 64 -5.51 2.74 -12.30
CA ASP A 64 -6.73 3.49 -12.00
C ASP A 64 -7.50 2.71 -10.94
N LEU A 65 -7.39 3.15 -9.69
CA LEU A 65 -7.97 2.44 -8.54
C LEU A 65 -9.49 2.30 -8.69
N GLY A 66 -10.19 3.33 -9.16
CA GLY A 66 -11.63 3.26 -9.38
C GLY A 66 -11.99 2.12 -10.32
N ARG A 67 -11.31 2.03 -11.45
CA ARG A 67 -11.53 0.95 -12.42
C ARG A 67 -11.19 -0.42 -11.85
N GLU A 68 -10.06 -0.54 -11.18
CA GLU A 68 -9.63 -1.81 -10.59
C GLU A 68 -10.59 -2.32 -9.52
N LEU A 69 -11.26 -1.43 -8.80
CA LEU A 69 -12.21 -1.77 -7.75
C LEU A 69 -13.66 -1.72 -8.22
N MET A 70 -13.91 -1.56 -9.51
CA MET A 70 -15.25 -1.41 -10.06
C MET A 70 -16.04 -0.27 -9.38
N ALA A 71 -15.36 0.83 -9.08
CA ALA A 71 -15.93 2.01 -8.42
C ALA A 71 -15.99 3.19 -9.38
N ASP A 72 -17.01 4.01 -9.21
CA ASP A 72 -17.20 5.26 -9.96
C ASP A 72 -16.98 6.44 -9.02
N TRP A 73 -15.90 7.16 -9.22
CA TRP A 73 -15.56 8.34 -8.39
C TRP A 73 -16.66 9.40 -8.36
N ALA A 74 -17.51 9.45 -9.40
CA ALA A 74 -18.62 10.41 -9.48
C ALA A 74 -19.83 9.99 -8.65
N LYS A 75 -20.00 8.69 -8.38
CA LYS A 75 -21.18 8.13 -7.70
C LYS A 75 -20.87 7.48 -6.37
N ASP A 76 -19.70 6.90 -6.23
CA ASP A 76 -19.30 6.14 -5.06
C ASP A 76 -18.39 6.97 -4.17
N THR A 77 -18.49 6.71 -2.86
CA THR A 77 -17.53 7.23 -1.90
C THR A 77 -16.51 6.14 -1.60
N ILE A 78 -15.26 6.43 -1.82
CA ILE A 78 -14.15 5.49 -1.59
C ILE A 78 -13.33 6.01 -0.42
N MET A 79 -13.16 5.18 0.59
CA MET A 79 -12.42 5.53 1.80
C MET A 79 -11.36 4.49 2.10
N HIS A 80 -10.20 4.95 2.58
CA HIS A 80 -9.17 4.07 3.11
C HIS A 80 -9.48 3.85 4.60
N GLY A 81 -9.98 2.66 4.94
CA GLY A 81 -10.46 2.36 6.29
C GLY A 81 -9.39 1.90 7.26
N GLU A 82 -8.46 1.06 6.79
CA GLU A 82 -7.39 0.51 7.64
C GLU A 82 -6.11 0.35 6.84
N GLN A 83 -4.99 0.45 7.53
CA GLN A 83 -3.67 0.17 6.99
C GLN A 83 -2.84 -0.57 8.04
N GLY A 84 -2.32 -1.73 7.69
CA GLY A 84 -1.45 -2.51 8.54
C GLY A 84 -0.19 -2.92 7.81
N PHE A 85 0.86 -3.18 8.58
CA PHE A 85 2.13 -3.69 8.06
C PHE A 85 2.62 -4.82 8.93
N GLU A 86 3.17 -5.84 8.28
CA GLU A 86 3.96 -6.88 8.91
C GLU A 86 5.38 -6.71 8.40
N HIS A 87 6.32 -6.47 9.32
CA HIS A 87 7.71 -6.21 8.98
C HIS A 87 8.54 -7.47 9.21
N TYR A 88 9.20 -7.95 8.16
CA TYR A 88 10.04 -9.14 8.25
C TYR A 88 11.50 -8.77 8.52
N ARG A 89 11.92 -7.62 8.05
CA ARG A 89 13.20 -6.99 8.35
C ARG A 89 13.15 -5.49 8.08
N PRO A 90 14.07 -4.70 8.63
CA PRO A 90 14.15 -3.29 8.29
C PRO A 90 14.39 -3.07 6.80
N LEU A 91 13.76 -2.05 6.24
CA LEU A 91 14.01 -1.58 4.90
C LEU A 91 15.06 -0.50 4.94
N LEU A 92 16.08 -0.60 4.10
CA LEU A 92 17.23 0.28 4.11
C LEU A 92 17.22 1.26 2.93
N ILE A 93 17.76 2.44 3.16
CA ILE A 93 17.94 3.44 2.11
C ILE A 93 18.91 2.87 1.07
N GLY A 94 18.58 3.01 -0.20
CA GLY A 94 19.34 2.48 -1.33
C GLY A 94 18.84 1.14 -1.85
N GLU A 95 17.96 0.45 -1.10
CA GLU A 95 17.42 -0.83 -1.56
C GLU A 95 16.41 -0.64 -2.70
N THR A 96 16.35 -1.65 -3.55
CA THR A 96 15.36 -1.75 -4.61
C THR A 96 14.44 -2.92 -4.28
N LEU A 97 13.13 -2.65 -4.24
CA LEU A 97 12.12 -3.64 -3.94
C LEU A 97 11.22 -3.90 -5.14
N ARG A 98 10.73 -5.12 -5.19
CA ARG A 98 9.66 -5.53 -6.10
C ARG A 98 8.37 -5.57 -5.28
N ILE A 99 7.40 -4.73 -5.64
CA ILE A 99 6.12 -4.63 -4.95
C ILE A 99 5.07 -5.40 -5.75
N GLU A 100 4.49 -6.42 -5.13
CA GLU A 100 3.45 -7.26 -5.73
C GLU A 100 2.18 -7.10 -4.91
N GLY A 101 1.11 -6.63 -5.55
CA GLY A 101 -0.17 -6.40 -4.89
C GLY A 101 -1.30 -7.23 -5.48
N GLU A 102 -2.27 -7.61 -4.64
CA GLU A 102 -3.47 -8.31 -5.07
C GLU A 102 -4.66 -7.99 -4.16
N ILE A 103 -5.86 -8.20 -4.69
CA ILE A 103 -7.09 -8.16 -3.91
C ILE A 103 -7.27 -9.51 -3.25
N THR A 104 -7.24 -9.56 -1.93
CA THR A 104 -7.29 -10.82 -1.17
C THR A 104 -8.66 -11.14 -0.60
N ASP A 105 -9.49 -10.13 -0.38
CA ASP A 105 -10.83 -10.35 0.15
C ASP A 105 -11.77 -9.23 -0.29
N VAL A 106 -13.04 -9.57 -0.44
CA VAL A 106 -14.13 -8.64 -0.71
C VAL A 106 -15.37 -9.16 -0.02
N TYR A 107 -16.00 -8.33 0.81
CA TYR A 107 -17.29 -8.65 1.38
C TYR A 107 -18.15 -7.41 1.51
N GLU A 108 -19.47 -7.61 1.57
CA GLU A 108 -20.44 -6.54 1.78
C GLU A 108 -20.79 -6.46 3.26
N LYS A 109 -20.70 -5.27 3.83
CA LYS A 109 -21.18 -5.02 5.18
C LYS A 109 -22.57 -4.41 5.12
N LYS A 110 -23.54 -5.14 5.67
CA LYS A 110 -24.94 -4.73 5.68
C LYS A 110 -25.23 -3.76 6.82
N GLY A 111 -26.20 -2.90 6.62
CA GLY A 111 -26.63 -1.89 7.61
C GLY A 111 -27.54 -0.88 6.95
N LYS A 112 -27.75 0.25 7.59
CA LYS A 112 -28.56 1.35 7.03
C LYS A 112 -27.99 1.87 5.72
N ARG A 113 -26.69 1.89 5.62
CA ARG A 113 -25.96 2.26 4.41
C ARG A 113 -24.95 1.16 4.10
N PRO A 114 -25.33 0.18 3.27
CA PRO A 114 -24.41 -0.92 2.93
C PRO A 114 -23.17 -0.42 2.21
N PHE A 115 -22.06 -1.10 2.43
CA PHE A 115 -20.82 -0.80 1.74
C PHE A 115 -20.00 -2.05 1.52
N ASP A 116 -19.15 -2.01 0.51
CA ASP A 116 -18.19 -3.07 0.25
C ASP A 116 -16.88 -2.81 0.97
N VAL A 117 -16.30 -3.87 1.51
CA VAL A 117 -15.01 -3.87 2.17
C VAL A 117 -14.05 -4.66 1.31
N ILE A 118 -13.01 -4.01 0.82
CA ILE A 118 -12.02 -4.62 -0.07
C ILE A 118 -10.67 -4.63 0.62
N THR A 119 -10.07 -5.80 0.75
CA THR A 119 -8.73 -5.94 1.29
C THR A 119 -7.73 -6.10 0.15
N ILE A 120 -6.72 -5.25 0.15
CA ILE A 120 -5.61 -5.29 -0.79
C ILE A 120 -4.35 -5.58 0.01
N GLU A 121 -3.61 -6.60 -0.39
CA GLU A 121 -2.32 -6.90 0.21
C GLU A 121 -1.22 -6.65 -0.81
N SER A 122 -0.12 -6.05 -0.38
CA SER A 122 1.07 -5.92 -1.19
C SER A 122 2.28 -6.44 -0.43
N ILE A 123 3.16 -7.11 -1.15
CA ILE A 123 4.38 -7.70 -0.58
C ILE A 123 5.57 -7.00 -1.23
N GLY A 124 6.48 -6.51 -0.40
CA GLY A 124 7.77 -5.99 -0.86
C GLY A 124 8.83 -7.07 -0.76
N LYS A 125 9.48 -7.39 -1.88
CA LYS A 125 10.56 -8.38 -1.95
C LYS A 125 11.86 -7.71 -2.37
N ASP A 126 12.97 -8.16 -1.80
CA ASP A 126 14.29 -7.67 -2.18
C ASP A 126 14.80 -8.35 -3.47
N GLY A 127 16.02 -8.01 -3.89
CA GLY A 127 16.61 -8.56 -5.11
C GLY A 127 16.85 -10.08 -5.08
N LYS A 128 16.76 -10.70 -3.89
CA LYS A 128 16.88 -12.15 -3.72
C LYS A 128 15.53 -12.85 -3.64
N GLY A 129 14.43 -12.09 -3.74
CA GLY A 129 13.09 -12.60 -3.61
C GLY A 129 12.63 -12.79 -2.16
N THR A 130 13.40 -12.31 -1.19
CA THR A 130 13.05 -12.40 0.24
C THR A 130 12.06 -11.31 0.59
N LYS A 131 11.01 -11.69 1.33
CA LYS A 131 9.99 -10.74 1.78
C LYS A 131 10.58 -9.77 2.80
N VAL A 132 10.35 -8.49 2.56
CA VAL A 132 10.76 -7.41 3.47
C VAL A 132 9.59 -6.97 4.33
N PHE A 133 8.41 -6.81 3.72
CA PHE A 133 7.18 -6.46 4.43
C PHE A 133 5.96 -6.99 3.72
N LEU A 134 4.86 -7.04 4.46
CA LEU A 134 3.50 -7.22 3.94
C LEU A 134 2.71 -5.97 4.33
N SER A 135 2.07 -5.34 3.34
CA SER A 135 1.16 -4.22 3.55
C SER A 135 -0.27 -4.71 3.35
N ARG A 136 -1.16 -4.34 4.25
CA ARG A 136 -2.57 -4.66 4.16
C ARG A 136 -3.38 -3.38 4.22
N SER A 137 -4.12 -3.11 3.14
CA SER A 137 -4.99 -1.95 3.03
C SER A 137 -6.44 -2.39 2.94
N VAL A 138 -7.30 -1.75 3.71
CA VAL A 138 -8.75 -2.01 3.67
C VAL A 138 -9.43 -0.79 3.11
N ILE A 139 -10.11 -0.97 1.99
CA ILE A 139 -10.83 0.08 1.27
C ILE A 139 -12.32 -0.13 1.44
N LEU A 140 -13.05 0.94 1.74
CA LEU A 140 -14.49 0.94 1.89
C LEU A 140 -15.12 1.66 0.71
N ILE A 141 -16.13 1.06 0.10
CA ILE A 141 -16.85 1.68 -1.02
C ILE A 141 -18.34 1.76 -0.69
N PHE A 142 -18.83 2.99 -0.58
CA PHE A 142 -20.25 3.31 -0.36
C PHE A 142 -20.86 3.82 -1.66
N LYS A 143 -22.08 3.45 -1.90
CA LYS A 143 -22.89 4.07 -2.96
C LYS A 143 -23.48 5.38 -2.53
#